data_3565731eec565822c4f1d1778e2fe4e4
#
_entry.id   3565731eec565822c4f1d1778e2fe4e4
#
_cell.length_a   1.000
_cell.length_b   1.000
_cell.length_c   1.000
_cell.angle_alpha   90.00
_cell.angle_beta   90.00
_cell.angle_gamma   90.00
#
_symmetry.space_group_name_H-M   'P 1'
#
loop_
_entity.id
_entity.type
_entity.pdbx_description
1 polymer ?
#
loop_
_entity_poly.entity_id
_entity_poly.type
_entity_poly.pdbx_seq_one_letter_code
_entity_poly.pdbx_strand_id
1 'polypeptide(L)'
;MTEQPYFDDSGEPSGARGRFIRPADDVAPLELIPGLRFQPVTTDAVMTNFVTFQPDAEAAHHHHAEQQIAIIVSGDLTFTVGGETRGMTPGDLVVIPPHVPHGGFAGPDGCVAIDVFTPPRAGIVRAMRA
;
A
#
# COMPACT_ATOMS: atom_id res chain seq x y z
N MET A 1 3.81 -39.84 7.79
CA MET A 1 3.08 -38.81 7.03
C MET A 1 3.63 -37.45 7.40
N THR A 2 3.94 -36.66 6.42
CA THR A 2 4.46 -35.31 6.62
C THR A 2 3.30 -34.32 6.64
N GLU A 3 3.17 -33.53 7.70
CA GLU A 3 2.23 -32.44 7.73
C GLU A 3 2.67 -31.33 6.80
N GLN A 4 1.70 -30.66 6.18
CA GLN A 4 1.90 -29.47 5.37
C GLN A 4 1.48 -28.27 6.19
N PRO A 5 2.43 -27.52 6.80
CA PRO A 5 2.10 -26.38 7.67
C PRO A 5 1.23 -25.34 6.97
N TYR A 6 1.39 -25.19 5.67
CA TYR A 6 0.59 -24.27 4.88
C TYR A 6 -0.90 -24.60 4.89
N PHE A 7 -1.25 -25.87 5.01
CA PHE A 7 -2.63 -26.35 5.00
C PHE A 7 -3.11 -26.73 6.39
N ASP A 8 -2.58 -26.10 7.44
CA ASP A 8 -3.06 -26.32 8.78
C ASP A 8 -4.52 -25.88 8.89
N ASP A 9 -5.40 -26.82 9.14
CA ASP A 9 -6.84 -26.60 9.25
C ASP A 9 -7.36 -26.84 10.69
N SER A 10 -6.50 -26.57 11.67
CA SER A 10 -6.87 -26.67 13.08
C SER A 10 -7.88 -25.59 13.44
N GLY A 11 -9.07 -25.85 13.65
CA GLY A 11 -10.12 -24.90 13.99
C GLY A 11 -11.32 -25.03 13.07
N GLU A 12 -12.42 -24.45 13.49
CA GLU A 12 -13.64 -24.48 12.71
C GLU A 12 -13.59 -23.46 11.58
N PRO A 13 -13.96 -23.84 10.35
CA PRO A 13 -14.07 -22.88 9.27
C PRO A 13 -15.08 -21.76 9.62
N SER A 14 -14.74 -20.54 9.27
CA SER A 14 -15.64 -19.40 9.41
C SER A 14 -16.70 -19.41 8.30
N GLY A 15 -17.92 -19.00 8.64
CA GLY A 15 -18.96 -18.72 7.67
C GLY A 15 -18.87 -17.33 7.05
N ALA A 16 -17.87 -16.52 7.42
CA ALA A 16 -17.69 -15.19 6.86
C ALA A 16 -17.36 -15.28 5.36
N ARG A 17 -17.79 -14.27 4.61
CA ARG A 17 -17.62 -14.25 3.15
C ARG A 17 -16.41 -13.42 2.76
N GLY A 18 -15.56 -13.97 1.90
CA GLY A 18 -14.54 -13.21 1.21
C GLY A 18 -15.16 -12.28 0.16
N ARG A 19 -14.38 -11.32 -0.32
CA ARG A 19 -14.79 -10.39 -1.37
C ARG A 19 -13.73 -10.35 -2.46
N PHE A 20 -14.20 -10.35 -3.70
CA PHE A 20 -13.34 -10.11 -4.85
C PHE A 20 -13.49 -8.65 -5.26
N ILE A 21 -12.39 -7.93 -5.35
CA ILE A 21 -12.38 -6.51 -5.67
C ILE A 21 -11.40 -6.26 -6.81
N ARG A 22 -11.88 -5.59 -7.84
CA ARG A 22 -11.03 -5.08 -8.92
C ARG A 22 -10.95 -3.56 -8.74
N PRO A 23 -9.85 -3.03 -8.22
CA PRO A 23 -9.79 -1.60 -7.91
C PRO A 23 -10.15 -0.70 -9.08
N ALA A 24 -9.75 -1.06 -10.30
CA ALA A 24 -10.06 -0.26 -11.48
C ALA A 24 -11.56 -0.07 -11.72
N ASP A 25 -12.37 -1.06 -11.34
CA ASP A 25 -13.82 -1.05 -11.55
C ASP A 25 -14.61 -0.71 -10.28
N ASP A 26 -14.08 -1.11 -9.12
CA ASP A 26 -14.85 -1.17 -7.89
C ASP A 26 -14.49 -0.07 -6.88
N VAL A 27 -13.36 0.61 -7.06
CA VAL A 27 -12.90 1.62 -6.11
C VAL A 27 -12.68 2.95 -6.81
N ALA A 28 -13.49 3.94 -6.46
CA ALA A 28 -13.34 5.29 -6.99
C ALA A 28 -12.01 5.89 -6.50
N PRO A 29 -11.20 6.46 -7.40
CA PRO A 29 -9.93 7.06 -6.99
C PRO A 29 -10.13 8.29 -6.10
N LEU A 30 -9.24 8.45 -5.11
CA LEU A 30 -9.14 9.64 -4.28
C LEU A 30 -7.82 10.34 -4.62
N GLU A 31 -7.84 11.61 -4.94
CA GLU A 31 -6.64 12.40 -5.14
C GLU A 31 -6.40 13.28 -3.92
N LEU A 32 -5.66 12.74 -2.94
CA LEU A 32 -5.38 13.43 -1.67
C LEU A 32 -4.13 14.29 -1.75
N ILE A 33 -3.25 13.96 -2.68
CA ILE A 33 -1.98 14.65 -2.93
C ILE A 33 -1.91 14.87 -4.44
N PRO A 34 -1.51 16.05 -4.92
CA PRO A 34 -1.39 16.29 -6.37
C PRO A 34 -0.54 15.23 -7.07
N GLY A 35 -1.06 14.64 -8.12
CA GLY A 35 -0.37 13.64 -8.92
C GLY A 35 -0.40 12.22 -8.35
N LEU A 36 -1.02 11.99 -7.20
CA LEU A 36 -1.18 10.67 -6.62
C LEU A 36 -2.67 10.30 -6.53
N ARG A 37 -3.02 9.15 -7.08
CA ARG A 37 -4.37 8.59 -6.96
C ARG A 37 -4.34 7.41 -6.01
N PHE A 38 -5.26 7.39 -5.08
CA PHE A 38 -5.41 6.35 -4.07
C PHE A 38 -6.68 5.54 -4.31
N GLN A 39 -6.56 4.22 -4.27
CA GLN A 39 -7.71 3.31 -4.35
C GLN A 39 -7.65 2.32 -3.19
N PRO A 40 -8.08 2.76 -2.00
CA PRO A 40 -7.95 1.97 -0.79
C PRO A 40 -9.05 0.94 -0.64
N VAL A 41 -8.68 -0.23 -0.11
CA VAL A 41 -9.58 -1.28 0.34
C VAL A 41 -9.20 -1.63 1.76
N THR A 42 -10.15 -1.59 2.68
CA THR A 42 -9.85 -1.77 4.09
C THR A 42 -10.70 -2.87 4.71
N THR A 43 -10.10 -3.58 5.65
CA THR A 43 -10.77 -4.43 6.65
C THR A 43 -10.61 -3.77 8.03
N ASP A 44 -11.02 -4.46 9.08
CA ASP A 44 -10.80 -3.96 10.45
C ASP A 44 -9.31 -3.88 10.81
N ALA A 45 -8.49 -4.75 10.24
CA ALA A 45 -7.10 -4.93 10.65
C ALA A 45 -6.07 -4.43 9.64
N VAL A 46 -6.42 -4.35 8.37
CA VAL A 46 -5.45 -4.07 7.30
C VAL A 46 -6.09 -3.26 6.19
N MET A 47 -5.28 -2.39 5.59
CA MET A 47 -5.66 -1.65 4.39
C MET A 47 -4.66 -1.95 3.29
N THR A 48 -5.17 -2.20 2.07
CA THR A 48 -4.35 -2.12 0.86
C THR A 48 -4.73 -0.87 0.10
N ASN A 49 -3.76 -0.21 -0.50
CA ASN A 49 -3.99 0.99 -1.26
C ASN A 49 -3.23 0.91 -2.58
N PHE A 50 -3.94 0.85 -3.69
CA PHE A 50 -3.32 1.03 -4.99
C PHE A 50 -3.03 2.51 -5.18
N VAL A 51 -1.76 2.85 -5.35
CA VAL A 51 -1.33 4.23 -5.55
C VAL A 51 -0.78 4.36 -6.96
N THR A 52 -1.38 5.25 -7.73
CA THR A 52 -0.88 5.60 -9.04
C THR A 52 -0.21 6.96 -8.96
N PHE A 53 1.10 6.97 -9.21
CA PHE A 53 1.90 8.19 -9.30
C PHE A 53 1.93 8.65 -10.76
N GLN A 54 1.54 9.87 -11.01
CA GLN A 54 1.79 10.49 -12.29
C GLN A 54 3.29 10.64 -12.52
N PRO A 55 3.75 10.81 -13.78
CA PRO A 55 5.18 11.05 -14.05
C PRO A 55 5.72 12.16 -13.15
N ASP A 56 6.86 11.88 -12.52
CA ASP A 56 7.59 12.81 -11.65
C ASP A 56 6.82 13.25 -10.38
N ALA A 57 5.67 12.66 -10.08
CA ALA A 57 4.91 13.01 -8.89
C ALA A 57 5.65 12.63 -7.62
N GLU A 58 5.51 13.46 -6.59
CA GLU A 58 6.22 13.32 -5.33
C GLU A 58 5.25 13.06 -4.17
N ALA A 59 5.61 12.08 -3.34
CA ALA A 59 5.07 11.93 -1.99
C ALA A 59 6.11 12.53 -1.04
N ALA A 60 5.79 13.68 -0.45
CA ALA A 60 6.70 14.38 0.45
C ALA A 60 7.01 13.54 1.71
N HIS A 61 8.15 13.81 2.32
CA HIS A 61 8.55 13.12 3.55
C HIS A 61 7.50 13.30 4.64
N HIS A 62 7.12 12.18 5.26
CA HIS A 62 6.14 12.13 6.34
C HIS A 62 6.36 10.87 7.18
N HIS A 63 5.70 10.78 8.29
CA HIS A 63 5.64 9.55 9.08
C HIS A 63 4.24 9.40 9.68
N HIS A 64 3.92 8.18 10.09
CA HIS A 64 2.63 7.85 10.68
C HIS A 64 2.76 6.62 11.59
N ALA A 65 1.76 6.43 12.43
CA ALA A 65 1.76 5.34 13.41
C ALA A 65 1.59 3.96 12.78
N GLU A 66 0.94 3.89 11.64
CA GLU A 66 0.69 2.62 10.95
C GLU A 66 1.99 2.06 10.37
N GLN A 67 2.18 0.75 10.52
CA GLN A 67 3.21 0.04 9.79
C GLN A 67 2.83 -0.02 8.31
N GLN A 68 3.81 0.07 7.44
CA GLN A 68 3.57 0.05 6.00
C GLN A 68 4.52 -0.89 5.28
N ILE A 69 3.99 -1.59 4.28
CA ILE A 69 4.81 -2.26 3.26
C ILE A 69 4.42 -1.64 1.93
N ALA A 70 5.40 -1.17 1.16
CA ALA A 70 5.17 -0.64 -0.17
C ALA A 70 5.76 -1.59 -1.21
N ILE A 71 4.98 -1.95 -2.23
CA ILE A 71 5.35 -2.90 -3.27
C ILE A 71 5.22 -2.21 -4.62
N ILE A 72 6.28 -2.24 -5.43
CA ILE A 72 6.23 -1.63 -6.77
C ILE A 72 5.64 -2.64 -7.76
N VAL A 73 4.60 -2.21 -8.48
CA VAL A 73 3.91 -3.01 -9.48
C VAL A 73 4.39 -2.67 -10.89
N SER A 74 4.49 -1.37 -11.20
CA SER A 74 4.95 -0.91 -12.51
C SER A 74 5.62 0.45 -12.40
N GLY A 75 6.44 0.80 -13.39
CA GLY A 75 7.22 2.03 -13.35
C GLY A 75 8.36 1.93 -12.35
N ASP A 76 8.81 3.06 -11.85
CA ASP A 76 9.89 3.12 -10.87
C ASP A 76 9.66 4.26 -9.88
N LEU A 77 10.22 4.07 -8.68
CA LEU A 77 10.09 5.02 -7.58
C LEU A 77 11.45 5.18 -6.92
N THR A 78 11.91 6.41 -6.79
CA THR A 78 13.06 6.72 -5.92
C THR A 78 12.53 6.98 -4.53
N PHE A 79 12.88 6.12 -3.58
CA PHE A 79 12.25 6.12 -2.27
C PHE A 79 13.29 6.23 -1.16
N THR A 80 12.97 7.07 -0.16
CA THR A 80 13.81 7.28 1.02
C THR A 80 13.05 6.82 2.25
N VAL A 81 13.66 5.94 3.03
CA VAL A 81 13.12 5.41 4.28
C VAL A 81 14.20 5.47 5.36
N GLY A 82 13.95 6.21 6.43
CA GLY A 82 14.90 6.32 7.54
C GLY A 82 16.27 6.84 7.12
N GLY A 83 16.33 7.71 6.12
CA GLY A 83 17.60 8.25 5.62
C GLY A 83 18.30 7.41 4.54
N GLU A 84 17.79 6.23 4.22
CA GLU A 84 18.32 5.41 3.13
C GLU A 84 17.49 5.62 1.87
N THR A 85 18.13 5.92 0.76
CA THR A 85 17.46 6.16 -0.52
C THR A 85 17.82 5.07 -1.52
N ARG A 86 16.81 4.51 -2.18
CA ARG A 86 17.00 3.52 -3.24
C ARG A 86 16.04 3.76 -4.41
N GLY A 87 16.48 3.40 -5.61
CA GLY A 87 15.59 3.23 -6.75
C GLY A 87 14.88 1.88 -6.61
N MET A 88 13.56 1.89 -6.71
CA MET A 88 12.72 0.69 -6.63
C MET A 88 12.10 0.42 -7.98
N THR A 89 12.12 -0.83 -8.42
CA THR A 89 11.57 -1.29 -9.70
C THR A 89 10.52 -2.39 -9.43
N PRO A 90 9.75 -2.81 -10.44
CA PRO A 90 8.69 -3.79 -10.23
C PRO A 90 9.16 -5.05 -9.52
N GLY A 91 8.41 -5.46 -8.50
CA GLY A 91 8.75 -6.59 -7.64
C GLY A 91 9.52 -6.23 -6.38
N ASP A 92 10.11 -5.04 -6.31
CA ASP A 92 10.76 -4.56 -5.10
C ASP A 92 9.72 -4.15 -4.06
N LEU A 93 10.06 -4.35 -2.80
CA LEU A 93 9.25 -3.87 -1.69
C LEU A 93 10.12 -3.27 -0.60
N VAL A 94 9.51 -2.44 0.23
CA VAL A 94 10.15 -1.86 1.40
C VAL A 94 9.23 -1.98 2.61
N VAL A 95 9.83 -2.29 3.76
CA VAL A 95 9.12 -2.35 5.04
C VAL A 95 9.40 -1.05 5.79
N ILE A 96 8.33 -0.39 6.20
CA ILE A 96 8.39 0.89 6.90
C ILE A 96 7.78 0.70 8.29
N PRO A 97 8.61 0.61 9.35
CA PRO A 97 8.08 0.50 10.72
C PRO A 97 7.30 1.75 11.13
N PRO A 98 6.49 1.66 12.21
CA PRO A 98 5.77 2.82 12.72
C PRO A 98 6.69 4.03 12.93
N HIS A 99 6.22 5.21 12.51
CA HIS A 99 6.88 6.50 12.67
C HIS A 99 8.24 6.68 11.97
N VAL A 100 8.66 5.75 11.13
CA VAL A 100 9.88 5.95 10.35
C VAL A 100 9.59 6.91 9.20
N PRO A 101 10.31 8.05 9.12
CA PRO A 101 10.10 9.00 8.04
C PRO A 101 10.38 8.41 6.67
N HIS A 102 9.54 8.70 5.71
CA HIS A 102 9.68 8.19 4.34
C HIS A 102 9.01 9.13 3.34
N GLY A 103 9.42 8.99 2.11
CA GLY A 103 8.89 9.72 0.98
C GLY A 103 9.61 9.33 -0.29
N GLY A 104 9.11 9.82 -1.43
CA GLY A 104 9.72 9.47 -2.71
C GLY A 104 9.07 10.14 -3.89
N PHE A 105 9.61 9.87 -5.05
CA PHE A 105 9.08 10.42 -6.30
C PHE A 105 9.16 9.38 -7.41
N ALA A 106 8.17 9.43 -8.29
CA ALA A 106 8.12 8.56 -9.46
C ALA A 106 9.08 9.04 -10.54
N GLY A 107 9.54 8.11 -11.35
CA GLY A 107 10.29 8.44 -12.55
C GLY A 107 9.41 9.03 -13.66
N PRO A 108 10.00 9.28 -14.85
CA PRO A 108 9.31 9.97 -15.95
C PRO A 108 8.15 9.20 -16.55
N ASP A 109 8.05 7.90 -16.28
CA ASP A 109 6.95 7.07 -16.76
C ASP A 109 5.86 6.83 -15.68
N GLY A 110 6.00 7.48 -14.53
CA GLY A 110 5.10 7.25 -13.40
C GLY A 110 5.40 5.96 -12.65
N CYS A 111 4.51 5.61 -11.73
CA CYS A 111 4.66 4.40 -10.92
C CYS A 111 3.31 3.94 -10.42
N VAL A 112 3.11 2.64 -10.37
CA VAL A 112 2.01 2.03 -9.63
C VAL A 112 2.59 1.22 -8.50
N ALA A 113 2.14 1.50 -7.28
CA ALA A 113 2.56 0.79 -6.08
C ALA A 113 1.34 0.29 -5.31
N ILE A 114 1.55 -0.74 -4.51
CA ILE A 114 0.56 -1.19 -3.53
C ILE A 114 1.15 -0.93 -2.16
N ASP A 115 0.43 -0.12 -1.36
CA ASP A 115 0.74 0.06 0.05
C ASP A 115 -0.13 -0.87 0.89
N VAL A 116 0.47 -1.51 1.88
CA VAL A 116 -0.24 -2.30 2.88
C VAL A 116 -0.01 -1.63 4.23
N PHE A 117 -1.10 -1.27 4.92
CA PHE A 117 -1.04 -0.63 6.24
C PHE A 117 -1.68 -1.50 7.30
N THR A 118 -1.04 -1.60 8.47
CA THR A 118 -1.61 -2.24 9.65
C THR A 118 -1.35 -1.36 10.89
N PRO A 119 -2.41 -0.90 11.58
CA PRO A 119 -3.82 -0.91 11.21
C PRO A 119 -4.12 -0.07 9.97
N PRO A 120 -5.37 -0.01 9.50
CA PRO A 120 -5.72 0.86 8.37
C PRO A 120 -5.29 2.30 8.59
N ARG A 121 -4.72 2.91 7.55
CA ARG A 121 -4.16 4.27 7.59
C ARG A 121 -5.26 5.29 7.94
N ALA A 122 -5.22 5.83 9.15
CA ALA A 122 -6.30 6.67 9.69
C ALA A 122 -6.64 7.87 8.80
N GLY A 123 -5.64 8.53 8.25
CA GLY A 123 -5.85 9.67 7.36
C GLY A 123 -6.59 9.30 6.07
N ILE A 124 -6.32 8.11 5.53
CA ILE A 124 -7.00 7.62 4.33
C ILE A 124 -8.42 7.19 4.68
N VAL A 125 -8.62 6.51 5.81
CA VAL A 125 -9.97 6.13 6.28
C VAL A 125 -10.87 7.35 6.42
N ARG A 126 -10.35 8.44 6.99
CA ARG A 126 -11.11 9.70 7.11
C ARG A 126 -11.47 10.26 5.74
N ALA A 127 -10.56 10.23 4.79
CA ALA A 127 -10.79 10.72 3.44
C ALA A 127 -11.86 9.92 2.70
N MET A 128 -11.91 8.59 2.92
CA MET A 128 -12.93 7.72 2.32
C MET A 128 -14.34 8.04 2.78
N ARG A 129 -14.47 8.68 3.95
CA ARG A 129 -15.78 9.02 4.56
C ARG A 129 -16.19 10.47 4.31
N ALA A 130 -15.32 11.25 3.69
CA ALA A 130 -15.58 12.65 3.43
C ALA A 130 -16.58 12.85 2.26
#